data_b4352d60a840d893b6ac79a608cb0ffb
#
_entry.id   b4352d60a840d893b6ac79a608cb0ffb
#
_cell.length_a   1.000
_cell.length_b   1.000
_cell.length_c   1.000
_cell.angle_alpha   90.00
_cell.angle_beta   90.00
_cell.angle_gamma   90.00
#
_symmetry.space_group_name_H-M   'P 1'
#
loop_
_entity.id
_entity.type
_entity.pdbx_description
1 polymer ?
#
loop_
_entity_poly.entity_id
_entity_poly.type
_entity_poly.pdbx_seq_one_letter_code
_entity_poly.pdbx_strand_id
1 'polypeptide(L)'
;VFSFFTAKPTLNRLKHLELCEAVQLKNVEKNVNKSLYKRNTMYESYAKLNYSLGKKEIDNFSYALDKKGYYHPVNFWVNVDSYNYRRFAQQILTLKKDIYDNGGKVVFMGIPNKYNEAWTKGYKGIPYNDYNKQLDELLLWNRRYGIDYVDFRETLKKSKIDYNKMFYKTDEYWSATASFLAFKDLVNYLNEEENANLDKSGYYRNIKNYEVKYYNNKFLGSYARRAGKSMIKGGLEDFETIAPKFKGNITFEGKTGDYKDTVLDESKLNYSSVYDSNVVGYYMSGIKKTQTIINNDNPKGLKILWLRDPAASPLIVDTIPLCSKIDCVWGKYATDGYIKKILKENKYDYVFISYETVNLVPEFFDFYKNDHPKIGDKAKSKAQSEKK
;
A
#
# COMPACT_ATOMS: atom_id res chain seq x y z
N VAL A 1 -20.42 -20.03 27.59
CA VAL A 1 -21.87 -19.94 27.36
C VAL A 1 -22.44 -19.16 28.51
N PHE A 2 -22.71 -17.87 28.36
CA PHE A 2 -23.59 -17.10 29.26
C PHE A 2 -24.63 -16.38 28.43
N SER A 3 -25.86 -16.79 28.54
CA SER A 3 -27.02 -16.11 28.02
C SER A 3 -27.49 -15.06 29.05
N PHE A 4 -27.59 -13.80 28.62
CA PHE A 4 -28.34 -12.80 29.40
C PHE A 4 -29.63 -12.44 28.68
N PHE A 5 -30.71 -12.79 29.29
CA PHE A 5 -32.02 -12.25 28.99
C PHE A 5 -32.19 -10.92 29.69
N THR A 6 -32.59 -9.86 28.99
CA THR A 6 -33.43 -8.81 29.54
C THR A 6 -33.99 -7.88 28.50
N ALA A 7 -35.25 -7.47 28.74
CA ALA A 7 -36.07 -6.35 28.33
C ALA A 7 -35.62 -5.39 27.21
N LYS A 8 -36.50 -5.17 26.26
CA LYS A 8 -36.38 -4.31 25.05
C LYS A 8 -36.09 -2.85 25.38
N PRO A 9 -34.90 -2.34 25.14
CA PRO A 9 -34.67 -0.94 24.85
C PRO A 9 -34.82 -0.67 23.35
N THR A 10 -35.13 0.55 22.98
CA THR A 10 -35.32 0.96 21.60
C THR A 10 -34.10 0.60 20.71
N LEU A 11 -34.36 0.06 19.54
CA LEU A 11 -33.42 -0.56 18.60
C LEU A 11 -32.12 0.24 18.35
N ASN A 12 -32.16 1.57 18.42
CA ASN A 12 -30.99 2.45 18.22
C ASN A 12 -30.06 2.55 19.45
N ARG A 13 -30.60 2.38 20.66
CA ARG A 13 -29.79 2.34 21.89
C ARG A 13 -29.06 1.01 22.04
N LEU A 14 -29.65 -0.09 21.61
CA LEU A 14 -29.04 -1.41 21.60
C LEU A 14 -27.88 -1.47 20.64
N LYS A 15 -28.02 -0.95 19.40
CA LYS A 15 -26.91 -0.90 18.43
C LYS A 15 -25.72 -0.08 18.93
N HIS A 16 -25.97 1.00 19.65
CA HIS A 16 -24.88 1.83 20.19
C HIS A 16 -24.18 1.17 21.40
N LEU A 17 -24.93 0.48 22.26
CA LEU A 17 -24.40 -0.28 23.39
C LEU A 17 -23.63 -1.52 22.92
N GLU A 18 -24.16 -2.30 21.98
CA GLU A 18 -23.47 -3.45 21.38
C GLU A 18 -22.16 -3.05 20.68
N LEU A 19 -22.14 -1.89 20.00
CA LEU A 19 -20.89 -1.39 19.38
C LEU A 19 -19.87 -0.96 20.44
N CYS A 20 -20.30 -0.29 21.50
CA CYS A 20 -19.43 0.13 22.60
C CYS A 20 -18.90 -1.07 23.38
N GLU A 21 -19.72 -2.05 23.69
CA GLU A 21 -19.32 -3.29 24.36
C GLU A 21 -18.38 -4.13 23.48
N ALA A 22 -18.66 -4.26 22.19
CA ALA A 22 -17.78 -4.97 21.25
C ALA A 22 -16.42 -4.30 21.10
N VAL A 23 -16.36 -2.96 21.10
CA VAL A 23 -15.10 -2.20 21.07
C VAL A 23 -14.34 -2.33 22.40
N GLN A 24 -15.05 -2.30 23.54
CA GLN A 24 -14.43 -2.50 24.85
C GLN A 24 -13.92 -3.94 25.02
N LEU A 25 -14.67 -4.95 24.62
CA LEU A 25 -14.25 -6.36 24.64
C LEU A 25 -13.02 -6.58 23.75
N LYS A 26 -12.98 -6.03 22.55
CA LYS A 26 -11.80 -6.11 21.68
C LYS A 26 -10.58 -5.43 22.29
N ASN A 27 -10.75 -4.33 22.98
CA ASN A 27 -9.65 -3.64 23.67
C ASN A 27 -9.18 -4.41 24.90
N VAL A 28 -10.08 -5.01 25.67
CA VAL A 28 -9.76 -5.90 26.80
C VAL A 28 -9.02 -7.13 26.28
N GLU A 29 -9.53 -7.80 25.25
CA GLU A 29 -8.91 -8.95 24.61
C GLU A 29 -7.50 -8.61 24.09
N LYS A 30 -7.34 -7.46 23.43
CA LYS A 30 -6.04 -6.98 22.93
C LYS A 30 -5.05 -6.71 24.07
N ASN A 31 -5.52 -6.15 25.19
CA ASN A 31 -4.68 -5.84 26.36
C ASN A 31 -4.31 -7.13 27.13
N VAL A 32 -5.25 -8.04 27.31
CA VAL A 32 -5.00 -9.36 27.90
C VAL A 32 -4.01 -10.13 27.04
N ASN A 33 -4.21 -10.18 25.73
CA ASN A 33 -3.30 -10.83 24.81
C ASN A 33 -1.88 -10.23 24.83
N LYS A 34 -1.74 -8.92 25.03
CA LYS A 34 -0.41 -8.29 25.16
C LYS A 34 0.29 -8.59 26.48
N SER A 35 -0.47 -8.77 27.56
CA SER A 35 0.04 -8.98 28.92
C SER A 35 0.24 -10.46 29.27
N LEU A 36 -0.16 -11.39 28.41
CA LEU A 36 0.01 -12.83 28.65
C LEU A 36 1.49 -13.18 28.83
N TYR A 37 1.82 -13.74 29.99
CA TYR A 37 3.14 -14.26 30.28
C TYR A 37 3.56 -15.30 29.22
N LYS A 38 4.78 -15.16 28.69
CA LYS A 38 5.32 -16.05 27.64
C LYS A 38 4.44 -16.17 26.37
N ARG A 39 3.66 -15.15 26.03
CA ARG A 39 2.81 -15.11 24.82
C ARG A 39 3.54 -15.62 23.57
N ASN A 40 4.75 -15.10 23.31
CA ASN A 40 5.52 -15.49 22.14
C ASN A 40 5.94 -16.97 22.17
N THR A 41 6.18 -17.53 23.35
CA THR A 41 6.46 -18.98 23.52
C THR A 41 5.23 -19.81 23.17
N MET A 42 4.04 -19.39 23.59
CA MET A 42 2.78 -20.06 23.24
C MET A 42 2.51 -20.02 21.73
N TYR A 43 2.72 -18.87 21.10
CA TYR A 43 2.64 -18.73 19.64
C TYR A 43 3.59 -19.69 18.93
N GLU A 44 4.84 -19.77 19.37
CA GLU A 44 5.83 -20.66 18.77
C GLU A 44 5.49 -22.14 18.97
N SER A 45 4.97 -22.52 20.14
CA SER A 45 4.54 -23.90 20.39
C SER A 45 3.38 -24.29 19.46
N TYR A 46 2.41 -23.40 19.30
CA TYR A 46 1.30 -23.59 18.37
C TYR A 46 1.77 -23.65 16.90
N ALA A 47 2.70 -22.77 16.54
CA ALA A 47 3.30 -22.77 15.20
C ALA A 47 4.04 -24.08 14.88
N LYS A 48 4.84 -24.59 15.84
CA LYS A 48 5.53 -25.88 15.71
C LYS A 48 4.56 -27.04 15.52
N LEU A 49 3.47 -27.05 16.30
CA LEU A 49 2.43 -28.09 16.17
C LEU A 49 1.79 -28.01 14.76
N ASN A 50 1.36 -26.84 14.32
CA ASN A 50 0.77 -26.67 13.00
C ASN A 50 1.74 -27.07 11.87
N TYR A 51 3.01 -26.74 12.01
CA TYR A 51 4.05 -27.14 11.05
C TYR A 51 4.19 -28.68 10.99
N SER A 52 4.25 -29.35 12.16
CA SER A 52 4.37 -30.81 12.25
C SER A 52 3.14 -31.52 11.67
N LEU A 53 1.96 -30.94 11.80
CA LEU A 53 0.72 -31.44 11.21
C LEU A 53 0.61 -31.15 9.70
N GLY A 54 1.61 -30.49 9.11
CA GLY A 54 1.62 -30.16 7.69
C GLY A 54 0.60 -29.10 7.27
N LYS A 55 0.08 -28.30 8.23
CA LYS A 55 -0.91 -27.26 7.97
C LYS A 55 -0.39 -26.22 6.99
N LYS A 56 -1.19 -25.81 6.02
CA LYS A 56 -0.83 -24.86 4.98
C LYS A 56 -1.58 -23.53 5.08
N GLU A 57 -2.69 -23.53 5.79
CA GLU A 57 -3.47 -22.32 6.07
C GLU A 57 -3.17 -21.78 7.46
N ILE A 58 -3.42 -20.50 7.68
CA ILE A 58 -3.26 -19.81 8.96
C ILE A 58 -4.42 -18.83 9.18
N ASP A 59 -4.63 -18.47 10.43
CA ASP A 59 -5.59 -17.45 10.86
C ASP A 59 -6.99 -17.72 10.28
N ASN A 60 -7.49 -18.94 10.50
CA ASN A 60 -8.79 -19.42 10.02
C ASN A 60 -9.00 -19.19 8.52
N PHE A 61 -8.07 -19.65 7.71
CA PHE A 61 -8.08 -19.47 6.26
C PHE A 61 -8.04 -18.01 5.80
N SER A 62 -7.46 -17.11 6.58
CA SER A 62 -7.16 -15.75 6.09
C SER A 62 -5.98 -15.75 5.14
N TYR A 63 -5.01 -16.64 5.37
CA TYR A 63 -3.82 -16.79 4.55
C TYR A 63 -3.46 -18.26 4.35
N ALA A 64 -2.77 -18.55 3.25
CA ALA A 64 -2.20 -19.87 3.01
C ALA A 64 -0.81 -19.77 2.39
N LEU A 65 0.00 -20.80 2.66
CA LEU A 65 1.31 -20.98 2.04
C LEU A 65 1.17 -21.49 0.61
N ASP A 66 2.03 -21.02 -0.28
CA ASP A 66 2.27 -21.67 -1.56
C ASP A 66 3.37 -22.74 -1.47
N LYS A 67 3.66 -23.41 -2.58
CA LYS A 67 4.70 -24.47 -2.64
C LYS A 67 6.12 -23.96 -2.42
N LYS A 68 6.35 -22.64 -2.56
CA LYS A 68 7.63 -21.97 -2.33
C LYS A 68 7.75 -21.40 -0.92
N GLY A 69 6.67 -21.44 -0.12
CA GLY A 69 6.62 -20.94 1.26
C GLY A 69 6.25 -19.47 1.37
N TYR A 70 5.65 -18.87 0.33
CA TYR A 70 5.07 -17.53 0.42
C TYR A 70 3.67 -17.61 1.03
N TYR A 71 3.37 -16.66 1.91
CA TYR A 71 2.03 -16.47 2.46
C TYR A 71 1.21 -15.59 1.51
N HIS A 72 0.03 -16.04 1.17
CA HIS A 72 -0.91 -15.33 0.30
C HIS A 72 -2.29 -15.26 0.91
N PRO A 73 -3.06 -14.19 0.65
CA PRO A 73 -4.46 -14.14 1.02
C PRO A 73 -5.27 -15.27 0.39
N VAL A 74 -6.26 -15.76 1.13
CA VAL A 74 -7.18 -16.81 0.67
C VAL A 74 -8.58 -16.22 0.54
N ASN A 75 -9.22 -16.45 -0.61
CA ASN A 75 -10.57 -15.97 -0.89
C ASN A 75 -11.64 -16.91 -0.30
N PHE A 76 -11.58 -17.16 1.00
CA PHE A 76 -12.53 -18.04 1.67
C PHE A 76 -13.70 -17.26 2.30
N TRP A 77 -13.44 -16.06 2.78
CA TRP A 77 -14.38 -15.23 3.52
C TRP A 77 -14.65 -13.88 2.87
N VAL A 78 -13.88 -13.51 1.85
CA VAL A 78 -13.94 -12.19 1.22
C VAL A 78 -14.35 -12.33 -0.23
N ASN A 79 -15.49 -11.77 -0.58
CA ASN A 79 -15.90 -11.65 -1.97
C ASN A 79 -15.43 -10.28 -2.51
N VAL A 80 -14.21 -10.25 -3.05
CA VAL A 80 -13.62 -9.04 -3.65
C VAL A 80 -14.21 -8.71 -5.01
N ASP A 81 -14.85 -9.66 -5.67
CA ASP A 81 -15.49 -9.46 -6.97
C ASP A 81 -16.78 -8.61 -6.85
N SER A 82 -17.26 -8.37 -5.62
CA SER A 82 -18.44 -7.55 -5.35
C SER A 82 -18.17 -6.03 -5.39
N TYR A 83 -16.91 -5.58 -5.42
CA TYR A 83 -16.59 -4.17 -5.41
C TYR A 83 -16.84 -3.52 -6.78
N ASN A 84 -17.34 -2.29 -6.75
CA ASN A 84 -17.64 -1.55 -7.96
C ASN A 84 -16.43 -0.73 -8.44
N TYR A 85 -15.50 -1.36 -9.15
CA TYR A 85 -14.27 -0.71 -9.66
C TYR A 85 -14.57 0.42 -10.66
N ARG A 86 -15.69 0.34 -11.40
CA ARG A 86 -16.18 1.47 -12.20
C ARG A 86 -16.42 2.69 -11.33
N ARG A 87 -16.99 2.49 -10.14
CA ARG A 87 -17.25 3.58 -9.19
C ARG A 87 -15.96 4.20 -8.69
N PHE A 88 -14.95 3.40 -8.36
CA PHE A 88 -13.64 3.91 -7.96
C PHE A 88 -13.00 4.76 -9.07
N ALA A 89 -13.05 4.30 -10.32
CA ALA A 89 -12.56 5.08 -11.45
C ALA A 89 -13.36 6.38 -11.66
N GLN A 90 -14.68 6.41 -11.42
CA GLN A 90 -15.48 7.64 -11.47
C GLN A 90 -15.05 8.66 -10.40
N GLN A 91 -14.69 8.20 -9.22
CA GLN A 91 -14.19 9.05 -8.14
C GLN A 91 -12.81 9.64 -8.50
N ILE A 92 -11.91 8.81 -9.08
CA ILE A 92 -10.64 9.30 -9.62
C ILE A 92 -10.87 10.31 -10.76
N LEU A 93 -11.84 10.07 -11.63
CA LEU A 93 -12.19 11.01 -12.72
C LEU A 93 -12.67 12.36 -12.18
N THR A 94 -13.45 12.35 -11.10
CA THR A 94 -13.90 13.60 -10.46
C THR A 94 -12.72 14.35 -9.85
N LEU A 95 -11.83 13.64 -9.16
CA LEU A 95 -10.58 14.21 -8.66
C LEU A 95 -9.70 14.77 -9.79
N LYS A 96 -9.60 14.04 -10.93
CA LYS A 96 -8.85 14.50 -12.11
C LYS A 96 -9.40 15.82 -12.65
N LYS A 97 -10.71 16.03 -12.66
CA LYS A 97 -11.32 17.30 -13.08
C LYS A 97 -10.97 18.43 -12.12
N ASP A 98 -11.14 18.21 -10.83
CA ASP A 98 -10.87 19.25 -9.83
C ASP A 98 -9.41 19.67 -9.82
N ILE A 99 -8.47 18.74 -9.95
CA ILE A 99 -7.04 19.09 -10.00
C ILE A 99 -6.64 19.73 -11.32
N TYR A 100 -7.25 19.33 -12.44
CA TYR A 100 -6.99 19.90 -13.76
C TYR A 100 -7.37 21.38 -13.82
N ASP A 101 -8.48 21.77 -13.21
CA ASP A 101 -8.92 23.16 -13.12
C ASP A 101 -7.92 24.05 -12.34
N ASN A 102 -7.06 23.42 -11.54
CA ASN A 102 -5.96 24.06 -10.79
C ASN A 102 -4.58 23.92 -11.49
N GLY A 103 -4.53 23.34 -12.70
CA GLY A 103 -3.31 23.16 -13.49
C GLY A 103 -2.51 21.89 -13.17
N GLY A 104 -3.04 21.00 -12.35
CA GLY A 104 -2.39 19.75 -11.99
C GLY A 104 -2.93 18.54 -12.75
N LYS A 105 -2.34 17.37 -12.51
CA LYS A 105 -2.68 16.08 -13.14
C LYS A 105 -2.86 14.98 -12.10
N VAL A 106 -3.63 13.95 -12.45
CA VAL A 106 -3.80 12.73 -11.61
C VAL A 106 -3.17 11.55 -12.32
N VAL A 107 -2.34 10.79 -11.59
CA VAL A 107 -1.78 9.52 -12.06
C VAL A 107 -2.09 8.44 -11.03
N PHE A 108 -2.79 7.38 -11.47
CA PHE A 108 -3.01 6.20 -10.68
C PHE A 108 -1.83 5.22 -10.85
N MET A 109 -1.31 4.65 -9.76
CA MET A 109 -0.20 3.72 -9.77
C MET A 109 -0.61 2.43 -9.07
N GLY A 110 -0.69 1.34 -9.83
CA GLY A 110 -1.05 0.03 -9.31
C GLY A 110 0.14 -0.69 -8.70
N ILE A 111 0.21 -0.81 -7.37
CA ILE A 111 1.22 -1.62 -6.69
C ILE A 111 0.77 -3.08 -6.69
N PRO A 112 1.54 -4.01 -7.30
CA PRO A 112 1.13 -5.38 -7.49
C PRO A 112 1.07 -6.18 -6.20
N ASN A 113 0.14 -7.12 -6.11
CA ASN A 113 0.18 -8.18 -5.12
C ASN A 113 1.09 -9.33 -5.58
N LYS A 114 1.71 -9.99 -4.63
CA LYS A 114 2.64 -11.11 -4.90
C LYS A 114 1.97 -12.37 -5.41
N TYR A 115 0.69 -12.63 -5.09
CA TYR A 115 -0.01 -13.76 -5.65
C TYR A 115 -0.50 -13.43 -7.06
N ASN A 116 -0.08 -14.25 -8.01
CA ASN A 116 -0.57 -14.25 -9.37
C ASN A 116 -0.58 -15.68 -9.88
N GLU A 117 -1.67 -16.15 -10.44
CA GLU A 117 -1.84 -17.52 -10.90
C GLU A 117 -0.76 -17.94 -11.93
N ALA A 118 -0.23 -16.98 -12.71
CA ALA A 118 0.83 -17.24 -13.68
C ALA A 118 2.22 -17.39 -13.03
N TRP A 119 2.47 -16.79 -11.87
CA TRP A 119 3.81 -16.74 -11.25
C TRP A 119 3.96 -17.67 -10.05
N THR A 120 2.85 -17.97 -9.36
CA THR A 120 2.83 -18.71 -8.11
C THR A 120 2.23 -20.10 -8.28
N LYS A 121 2.76 -21.07 -7.54
CA LYS A 121 2.26 -22.45 -7.53
C LYS A 121 1.60 -22.73 -6.18
N GLY A 122 0.32 -22.44 -6.09
CA GLY A 122 -0.51 -22.78 -4.94
C GLY A 122 -0.70 -24.28 -4.73
N TYR A 123 -1.18 -24.66 -3.55
CA TYR A 123 -1.67 -26.03 -3.29
C TYR A 123 -3.06 -26.19 -3.90
N LYS A 124 -3.32 -27.38 -4.47
CA LYS A 124 -4.64 -27.71 -5.04
C LYS A 124 -5.71 -27.66 -3.94
N GLY A 125 -6.85 -27.06 -4.25
CA GLY A 125 -7.99 -26.95 -3.33
C GLY A 125 -7.93 -25.78 -2.33
N ILE A 126 -6.86 -24.97 -2.34
CA ILE A 126 -6.82 -23.72 -1.58
C ILE A 126 -7.22 -22.57 -2.50
N PRO A 127 -8.26 -21.79 -2.16
CA PRO A 127 -8.77 -20.70 -3.00
C PRO A 127 -7.97 -19.42 -2.76
N TYR A 128 -6.73 -19.36 -3.26
CA TYR A 128 -5.93 -18.15 -3.19
C TYR A 128 -6.63 -16.99 -3.89
N ASN A 129 -6.49 -15.80 -3.34
CA ASN A 129 -7.04 -14.60 -3.94
C ASN A 129 -5.99 -13.91 -4.83
N ASP A 130 -6.26 -13.85 -6.13
CA ASP A 130 -5.47 -13.06 -7.08
C ASP A 130 -6.02 -11.63 -7.15
N TYR A 131 -5.60 -10.79 -6.22
CA TYR A 131 -5.99 -9.37 -6.18
C TYR A 131 -5.52 -8.58 -7.41
N ASN A 132 -4.61 -9.12 -8.23
CA ASN A 132 -4.22 -8.46 -9.47
C ASN A 132 -5.37 -8.40 -10.49
N LYS A 133 -6.35 -9.31 -10.40
CA LYS A 133 -7.58 -9.25 -11.21
C LYS A 133 -8.43 -8.02 -10.90
N GLN A 134 -8.47 -7.58 -9.63
CA GLN A 134 -9.16 -6.35 -9.24
C GLN A 134 -8.46 -5.11 -9.81
N LEU A 135 -7.13 -5.14 -9.89
CA LEU A 135 -6.39 -4.09 -10.57
C LEU A 135 -6.71 -4.04 -12.07
N ASP A 136 -6.83 -5.20 -12.74
CA ASP A 136 -7.21 -5.26 -14.15
C ASP A 136 -8.56 -4.56 -14.40
N GLU A 137 -9.55 -4.81 -13.54
CA GLU A 137 -10.87 -4.17 -13.62
C GLU A 137 -10.78 -2.65 -13.40
N LEU A 138 -10.02 -2.19 -12.41
CA LEU A 138 -9.86 -0.75 -12.17
C LEU A 138 -9.13 -0.08 -13.33
N LEU A 139 -8.06 -0.67 -13.85
CA LEU A 139 -7.30 -0.11 -14.97
C LEU A 139 -8.11 -0.11 -16.28
N LEU A 140 -9.00 -1.10 -16.48
CA LEU A 140 -9.94 -1.09 -17.61
C LEU A 140 -10.83 0.16 -17.56
N TRP A 141 -11.38 0.50 -16.39
CA TRP A 141 -12.21 1.69 -16.22
C TRP A 141 -11.40 2.97 -16.25
N ASN A 142 -10.19 3.01 -15.70
CA ASN A 142 -9.29 4.14 -15.81
C ASN A 142 -9.01 4.47 -17.29
N ARG A 143 -8.69 3.47 -18.10
CA ARG A 143 -8.50 3.64 -19.56
C ARG A 143 -9.74 4.20 -20.24
N ARG A 144 -10.92 3.65 -19.94
CA ARG A 144 -12.20 4.11 -20.53
C ARG A 144 -12.54 5.57 -20.19
N TYR A 145 -12.09 6.02 -19.02
CA TYR A 145 -12.30 7.40 -18.56
C TYR A 145 -11.14 8.34 -18.86
N GLY A 146 -10.10 7.86 -19.55
CA GLY A 146 -8.93 8.67 -19.87
C GLY A 146 -8.16 9.10 -18.62
N ILE A 147 -8.13 8.26 -17.58
CA ILE A 147 -7.34 8.47 -16.37
C ILE A 147 -5.95 7.88 -16.61
N ASP A 148 -4.94 8.70 -16.38
CA ASP A 148 -3.54 8.33 -16.55
C ASP A 148 -3.12 7.33 -15.45
N TYR A 149 -2.36 6.30 -15.84
CA TYR A 149 -1.94 5.29 -14.87
C TYR A 149 -0.60 4.62 -15.24
N VAL A 150 0.08 4.13 -14.22
CA VAL A 150 1.27 3.26 -14.35
C VAL A 150 0.94 1.91 -13.72
N ASP A 151 1.12 0.83 -14.47
CA ASP A 151 0.95 -0.53 -13.97
C ASP A 151 2.31 -1.13 -13.61
N PHE A 152 2.66 -1.11 -12.33
CA PHE A 152 3.95 -1.62 -11.87
C PHE A 152 4.12 -3.14 -12.01
N ARG A 153 3.06 -3.90 -12.33
CA ARG A 153 3.20 -5.31 -12.71
C ARG A 153 3.99 -5.44 -14.02
N GLU A 154 3.71 -4.56 -14.98
CA GLU A 154 4.46 -4.53 -16.25
C GLU A 154 5.92 -4.07 -16.04
N THR A 155 6.16 -3.13 -15.12
CA THR A 155 7.49 -2.72 -14.70
C THR A 155 8.31 -3.90 -14.19
N LEU A 156 7.75 -4.65 -13.22
CA LEU A 156 8.43 -5.81 -12.64
C LEU A 156 8.67 -6.92 -13.67
N LYS A 157 7.70 -7.18 -14.53
CA LYS A 157 7.81 -8.17 -15.61
C LYS A 157 8.92 -7.80 -16.61
N LYS A 158 9.00 -6.54 -17.04
CA LYS A 158 10.03 -6.03 -17.95
C LYS A 158 11.42 -6.05 -17.31
N SER A 159 11.53 -5.87 -16.00
CA SER A 159 12.81 -5.84 -15.28
C SER A 159 13.54 -7.18 -15.28
N LYS A 160 12.83 -8.29 -15.46
CA LYS A 160 13.32 -9.67 -15.42
C LYS A 160 14.02 -10.05 -14.11
N ILE A 161 13.78 -9.32 -13.01
CA ILE A 161 14.28 -9.72 -11.69
C ILE A 161 13.55 -10.97 -11.20
N ASP A 162 14.23 -11.79 -10.42
CA ASP A 162 13.63 -12.99 -9.83
C ASP A 162 12.47 -12.63 -8.93
N TYR A 163 11.41 -13.43 -8.97
CA TYR A 163 10.23 -13.26 -8.12
C TYR A 163 10.57 -13.18 -6.62
N ASN A 164 11.54 -13.97 -6.16
CA ASN A 164 12.01 -13.96 -4.77
C ASN A 164 12.71 -12.66 -4.34
N LYS A 165 13.03 -11.78 -5.29
CA LYS A 165 13.56 -10.43 -5.05
C LYS A 165 12.49 -9.36 -5.22
N MET A 166 11.29 -9.71 -5.70
CA MET A 166 10.19 -8.75 -5.87
C MET A 166 9.40 -8.53 -4.58
N PHE A 167 9.17 -9.61 -3.81
CA PHE A 167 8.24 -9.59 -2.69
C PHE A 167 8.80 -10.33 -1.48
N TYR A 168 8.42 -9.87 -0.30
CA TYR A 168 8.65 -10.62 0.95
C TYR A 168 7.73 -11.83 1.03
N LYS A 169 8.26 -12.96 1.52
CA LYS A 169 7.45 -14.19 1.68
C LYS A 169 6.39 -14.06 2.76
N THR A 170 6.73 -13.35 3.82
CA THR A 170 5.97 -13.29 5.07
C THR A 170 5.08 -12.06 5.21
N ASP A 171 5.13 -11.14 4.22
CA ASP A 171 4.34 -9.89 4.23
C ASP A 171 3.62 -9.67 2.91
N GLU A 172 2.75 -8.66 2.86
CA GLU A 172 2.10 -8.19 1.64
C GLU A 172 3.05 -7.39 0.74
N TYR A 173 4.06 -6.75 1.31
CA TYR A 173 4.86 -5.75 0.64
C TYR A 173 5.83 -6.32 -0.40
N TRP A 174 6.07 -5.51 -1.41
CA TRP A 174 7.19 -5.65 -2.32
C TRP A 174 8.51 -5.25 -1.66
N SER A 175 9.64 -5.62 -2.26
CA SER A 175 10.97 -5.28 -1.79
C SER A 175 11.32 -3.82 -2.12
N ALA A 176 12.37 -3.29 -1.47
CA ALA A 176 12.91 -1.97 -1.82
C ALA A 176 13.43 -1.94 -3.26
N THR A 177 14.04 -3.03 -3.75
CA THR A 177 14.45 -3.18 -5.16
C THR A 177 13.27 -3.07 -6.11
N ALA A 178 12.14 -3.75 -5.84
CA ALA A 178 10.95 -3.64 -6.67
C ALA A 178 10.38 -2.22 -6.68
N SER A 179 10.36 -1.57 -5.52
CA SER A 179 9.93 -0.17 -5.40
C SER A 179 10.84 0.79 -6.15
N PHE A 180 12.16 0.58 -6.11
CA PHE A 180 13.10 1.41 -6.88
C PHE A 180 12.94 1.26 -8.40
N LEU A 181 12.61 0.06 -8.87
CA LEU A 181 12.27 -0.16 -10.29
C LEU A 181 11.00 0.59 -10.67
N ALA A 182 10.00 0.61 -9.79
CA ALA A 182 8.79 1.39 -9.96
C ALA A 182 9.06 2.90 -9.99
N PHE A 183 9.95 3.40 -9.13
CA PHE A 183 10.41 4.79 -9.19
C PHE A 183 11.04 5.14 -10.54
N LYS A 184 11.92 4.30 -11.06
CA LYS A 184 12.53 4.52 -12.39
C LYS A 184 11.46 4.60 -13.49
N ASP A 185 10.51 3.68 -13.46
CA ASP A 185 9.43 3.63 -14.45
C ASP A 185 8.48 4.83 -14.33
N LEU A 186 8.14 5.25 -13.10
CA LEU A 186 7.37 6.46 -12.85
C LEU A 186 8.05 7.70 -13.45
N VAL A 187 9.36 7.89 -13.24
CA VAL A 187 10.10 9.02 -13.80
C VAL A 187 10.13 8.96 -15.32
N ASN A 188 10.31 7.76 -15.92
CA ASN A 188 10.25 7.59 -17.36
C ASN A 188 8.87 7.96 -17.89
N TYR A 189 7.81 7.45 -17.27
CA TYR A 189 6.43 7.79 -17.62
C TYR A 189 6.17 9.30 -17.58
N LEU A 190 6.57 9.97 -16.50
CA LEU A 190 6.39 11.42 -16.38
C LEU A 190 7.17 12.21 -17.45
N ASN A 191 8.32 11.72 -17.86
CA ASN A 191 9.09 12.36 -18.91
C ASN A 191 8.54 12.10 -20.32
N GLU A 192 8.12 10.89 -20.61
CA GLU A 192 7.69 10.46 -21.94
C GLU A 192 6.24 10.89 -22.23
N GLU A 193 5.33 10.68 -21.28
CA GLU A 193 3.90 10.94 -21.48
C GLU A 193 3.47 12.33 -21.01
N GLU A 194 4.17 12.88 -19.99
CA GLU A 194 3.79 14.13 -19.36
C GLU A 194 4.74 15.30 -19.69
N ASN A 195 5.87 15.01 -20.37
CA ASN A 195 6.91 15.99 -20.69
C ASN A 195 7.47 16.72 -19.45
N ALA A 196 7.53 16.04 -18.31
CA ALA A 196 7.92 16.64 -17.03
C ALA A 196 9.41 17.00 -16.95
N ASN A 197 10.25 16.39 -17.79
CA ASN A 197 11.68 16.70 -17.95
C ASN A 197 12.51 16.53 -16.66
N LEU A 198 12.18 15.49 -15.89
CA LEU A 198 12.76 15.19 -14.59
C LEU A 198 14.05 14.37 -14.74
N ASP A 199 14.98 14.54 -13.79
CA ASP A 199 16.23 13.75 -13.71
C ASP A 199 16.93 13.54 -15.06
N LYS A 200 17.19 14.62 -15.80
CA LYS A 200 17.73 14.60 -17.15
C LYS A 200 19.02 13.78 -17.28
N SER A 201 19.88 13.82 -16.27
CA SER A 201 21.11 13.05 -16.22
C SER A 201 20.93 11.57 -15.91
N GLY A 202 19.75 11.16 -15.44
CA GLY A 202 19.49 9.82 -14.91
C GLY A 202 20.18 9.54 -13.57
N TYR A 203 20.64 10.59 -12.87
CA TYR A 203 21.38 10.46 -11.62
C TYR A 203 20.55 9.78 -10.52
N TYR A 204 19.32 10.24 -10.29
CA TYR A 204 18.45 9.70 -9.26
C TYR A 204 17.87 8.32 -9.62
N ARG A 205 17.80 7.99 -10.91
CA ARG A 205 17.38 6.65 -11.39
C ARG A 205 18.53 5.63 -11.41
N ASN A 206 19.75 6.02 -11.06
CA ASN A 206 20.90 5.13 -11.06
C ASN A 206 21.13 4.53 -9.67
N ILE A 207 20.87 3.23 -9.52
CA ILE A 207 21.00 2.50 -8.24
C ILE A 207 22.41 2.60 -7.62
N LYS A 208 23.46 2.88 -8.41
CA LYS A 208 24.83 3.07 -7.92
C LYS A 208 24.96 4.27 -6.98
N ASN A 209 24.04 5.23 -7.07
CA ASN A 209 23.96 6.40 -6.20
C ASN A 209 23.22 6.13 -4.88
N TYR A 210 22.87 4.88 -4.65
CA TYR A 210 22.17 4.42 -3.44
C TYR A 210 22.96 3.30 -2.76
N GLU A 211 22.83 3.22 -1.46
CA GLU A 211 23.30 2.11 -0.63
C GLU A 211 22.18 1.07 -0.56
N VAL A 212 22.42 -0.12 -1.10
CA VAL A 212 21.53 -1.28 -0.93
C VAL A 212 22.06 -2.10 0.22
N LYS A 213 21.27 -2.28 1.28
CA LYS A 213 21.68 -2.97 2.49
C LYS A 213 20.68 -4.05 2.88
N TYR A 214 21.20 -5.20 3.27
CA TYR A 214 20.40 -6.33 3.75
C TYR A 214 20.65 -6.51 5.24
N TYR A 215 19.56 -6.52 6.02
CA TYR A 215 19.57 -6.81 7.45
C TYR A 215 19.13 -8.25 7.64
N ASN A 216 20.09 -9.14 7.84
CA ASN A 216 19.88 -10.59 7.87
C ASN A 216 18.97 -11.02 9.01
N ASN A 217 17.99 -11.89 8.71
CA ASN A 217 17.05 -12.45 9.70
C ASN A 217 16.32 -11.38 10.54
N LYS A 218 15.97 -10.25 9.94
CA LYS A 218 15.33 -9.12 10.62
C LYS A 218 13.86 -8.97 10.34
N PHE A 219 13.26 -9.76 9.44
CA PHE A 219 11.89 -9.54 9.02
C PHE A 219 10.98 -10.74 9.31
N LEU A 220 9.91 -10.45 10.05
CA LEU A 220 8.73 -11.28 10.19
C LEU A 220 7.54 -10.45 9.77
N GLY A 221 7.04 -10.69 8.56
CA GLY A 221 5.95 -9.93 7.98
C GLY A 221 4.60 -10.13 8.67
N SER A 222 3.66 -9.28 8.35
CA SER A 222 2.33 -9.21 8.97
C SER A 222 1.55 -10.52 8.88
N TYR A 223 1.67 -11.25 7.76
CA TYR A 223 1.00 -12.52 7.54
C TYR A 223 1.60 -13.63 8.43
N ALA A 224 2.92 -13.74 8.45
CA ALA A 224 3.59 -14.77 9.21
C ALA A 224 3.59 -14.52 10.74
N ARG A 225 3.47 -13.27 11.20
CA ARG A 225 3.30 -12.97 12.63
C ARG A 225 2.09 -13.69 13.24
N ARG A 226 1.05 -13.90 12.48
CA ARG A 226 -0.15 -14.62 12.89
C ARG A 226 0.04 -16.13 12.94
N ALA A 227 0.98 -16.64 12.13
CA ALA A 227 1.30 -18.06 12.07
C ALA A 227 2.34 -18.50 13.11
N GLY A 228 3.24 -17.59 13.50
CA GLY A 228 4.45 -17.85 14.25
C GLY A 228 5.66 -18.15 13.35
N LYS A 229 6.85 -17.72 13.79
CA LYS A 229 8.08 -17.86 12.99
C LYS A 229 8.45 -19.31 12.68
N SER A 230 8.07 -20.26 13.53
CA SER A 230 8.32 -21.69 13.31
C SER A 230 7.55 -22.28 12.11
N MET A 231 6.55 -21.56 11.58
CA MET A 231 5.87 -21.93 10.33
C MET A 231 6.64 -21.51 9.08
N ILE A 232 7.69 -20.68 9.22
CA ILE A 232 8.43 -20.13 8.08
C ILE A 232 9.53 -21.12 7.69
N LYS A 233 9.42 -21.65 6.47
CA LYS A 233 10.49 -22.48 5.90
C LYS A 233 11.72 -21.61 5.64
N GLY A 234 12.83 -21.91 6.31
CA GLY A 234 14.09 -21.17 6.17
C GLY A 234 14.31 -20.07 7.22
N GLY A 235 13.38 -19.89 8.19
CA GLY A 235 13.52 -18.89 9.25
C GLY A 235 13.02 -17.50 8.87
N LEU A 236 13.50 -16.48 9.61
CA LEU A 236 13.15 -15.07 9.33
C LEU A 236 13.74 -14.62 7.99
N GLU A 237 13.09 -13.67 7.36
CA GLU A 237 13.58 -13.05 6.12
C GLU A 237 14.61 -11.96 6.41
N ASP A 238 15.45 -11.70 5.42
CA ASP A 238 16.26 -10.50 5.40
C ASP A 238 15.38 -9.30 5.06
N PHE A 239 15.69 -8.15 5.67
CA PHE A 239 15.03 -6.89 5.32
C PHE A 239 15.96 -6.06 4.45
N GLU A 240 15.49 -5.71 3.24
CA GLU A 240 16.23 -4.89 2.29
C GLU A 240 15.90 -3.42 2.46
N THR A 241 16.92 -2.57 2.44
CA THR A 241 16.77 -1.11 2.36
C THR A 241 17.56 -0.55 1.20
N ILE A 242 17.02 0.51 0.60
CA ILE A 242 17.70 1.35 -0.39
C ILE A 242 17.70 2.76 0.18
N ALA A 243 18.90 3.34 0.35
CA ALA A 243 19.08 4.66 0.92
C ALA A 243 19.96 5.53 0.01
N PRO A 244 19.65 6.81 -0.24
CA PRO A 244 20.51 7.71 -0.99
C PRO A 244 21.92 7.82 -0.38
N LYS A 245 22.95 7.78 -1.24
CA LYS A 245 24.34 8.12 -0.86
C LYS A 245 24.60 9.62 -0.94
N PHE A 246 23.78 10.33 -1.66
CA PHE A 246 23.82 11.79 -1.78
C PHE A 246 23.10 12.43 -0.57
N LYS A 247 23.56 13.63 -0.25
CA LYS A 247 23.00 14.42 0.83
C LYS A 247 21.65 15.04 0.44
N GLY A 248 20.83 15.34 1.44
CA GLY A 248 19.60 16.07 1.28
C GLY A 248 19.35 16.99 2.49
N ASN A 249 18.63 18.05 2.26
CA ASN A 249 18.12 18.95 3.30
C ASN A 249 16.59 18.81 3.35
N ILE A 250 16.14 17.80 4.07
CA ILE A 250 14.72 17.37 4.10
C ILE A 250 14.09 17.81 5.41
N THR A 251 12.91 18.42 5.34
CA THR A 251 12.07 18.65 6.53
C THR A 251 10.95 17.62 6.56
N PHE A 252 10.89 16.85 7.64
CA PHE A 252 9.90 15.81 7.87
C PHE A 252 9.58 15.66 9.36
N GLU A 253 8.29 15.65 9.73
CA GLU A 253 7.84 15.46 11.13
C GLU A 253 8.53 16.39 12.13
N GLY A 254 8.73 17.66 11.76
CA GLY A 254 9.35 18.67 12.60
C GLY A 254 10.88 18.61 12.69
N LYS A 255 11.53 17.69 11.97
CA LYS A 255 12.98 17.59 11.87
C LYS A 255 13.45 18.08 10.50
N THR A 256 14.63 18.69 10.47
CA THR A 256 15.30 19.07 9.20
C THR A 256 16.71 18.50 9.20
N GLY A 257 17.11 17.87 8.11
CA GLY A 257 18.42 17.23 7.96
C GLY A 257 18.50 16.32 6.76
N ASP A 258 19.47 15.41 6.76
CA ASP A 258 19.67 14.41 5.71
C ASP A 258 18.56 13.32 5.76
N TYR A 259 18.49 12.50 4.74
CA TYR A 259 17.55 11.36 4.66
C TYR A 259 17.58 10.48 5.91
N LYS A 260 18.77 10.17 6.44
CA LYS A 260 18.95 9.33 7.65
C LYS A 260 18.50 10.01 8.95
N ASP A 261 18.44 11.33 8.96
CA ASP A 261 18.01 12.10 10.13
C ASP A 261 16.49 12.36 10.13
N THR A 262 15.83 12.11 8.99
CA THR A 262 14.44 12.52 8.74
C THR A 262 13.56 11.36 8.29
N VAL A 263 13.57 11.01 7.00
CA VAL A 263 12.64 10.05 6.38
C VAL A 263 13.07 8.59 6.46
N LEU A 264 14.33 8.30 6.84
CA LEU A 264 14.84 6.94 7.06
C LEU A 264 15.08 6.70 8.55
N ASP A 265 14.24 5.89 9.18
CA ASP A 265 14.24 5.66 10.62
C ASP A 265 14.93 4.34 10.97
N GLU A 266 16.25 4.35 11.15
CA GLU A 266 17.03 3.16 11.53
C GLU A 266 16.61 2.59 12.90
N SER A 267 15.95 3.36 13.77
CA SER A 267 15.47 2.87 15.06
C SER A 267 14.46 1.75 14.92
N LYS A 268 13.74 1.68 13.80
CA LYS A 268 12.76 0.62 13.49
C LYS A 268 13.40 -0.75 13.26
N LEU A 269 14.70 -0.78 13.00
CA LEU A 269 15.49 -2.02 12.84
C LEU A 269 15.94 -2.59 14.18
N ASN A 270 15.77 -1.85 15.28
CA ASN A 270 16.09 -2.24 16.63
C ASN A 270 14.81 -2.59 17.40
N TYR A 271 14.64 -3.85 17.77
CA TYR A 271 13.46 -4.35 18.47
C TYR A 271 13.86 -5.49 19.41
N SER A 272 13.14 -5.64 20.51
CA SER A 272 13.34 -6.70 21.50
C SER A 272 12.73 -8.05 21.07
N SER A 273 11.66 -7.98 20.28
CA SER A 273 10.97 -9.16 19.75
C SER A 273 10.55 -8.91 18.31
N VAL A 274 10.81 -9.89 17.44
CA VAL A 274 10.38 -9.85 16.04
C VAL A 274 8.86 -9.75 15.87
N TYR A 275 8.11 -10.22 16.86
CA TYR A 275 6.65 -10.10 16.88
C TYR A 275 6.15 -8.67 17.07
N ASP A 276 6.96 -7.81 17.68
CA ASP A 276 6.67 -6.39 17.94
C ASP A 276 7.44 -5.47 16.99
N SER A 277 8.20 -6.05 16.05
CA SER A 277 8.99 -5.29 15.07
C SER A 277 8.10 -4.51 14.11
N ASN A 278 8.60 -3.35 13.67
CA ASN A 278 8.00 -2.55 12.60
C ASN A 278 9.07 -2.11 11.61
N VAL A 279 9.83 -3.08 11.07
CA VAL A 279 10.96 -2.77 10.20
C VAL A 279 10.55 -2.03 8.91
N VAL A 280 9.32 -2.26 8.41
CA VAL A 280 8.78 -1.49 7.28
C VAL A 280 8.63 0.00 7.59
N GLY A 281 8.56 0.35 8.87
CA GLY A 281 8.60 1.72 9.35
C GLY A 281 9.97 2.40 9.19
N TYR A 282 10.99 1.71 8.70
CA TYR A 282 12.25 2.30 8.28
C TYR A 282 12.02 3.48 7.32
N TYR A 283 11.09 3.32 6.38
CA TYR A 283 10.67 4.41 5.52
C TYR A 283 9.59 5.26 6.18
N MET A 284 9.84 6.57 6.29
CA MET A 284 8.91 7.59 6.79
C MET A 284 8.39 7.34 8.22
N SER A 285 9.16 6.64 9.07
CA SER A 285 8.76 6.23 10.44
C SER A 285 7.42 5.46 10.49
N GLY A 286 7.02 4.84 9.37
CA GLY A 286 5.75 4.15 9.17
C GLY A 286 4.65 5.05 8.63
N ILE A 287 3.40 4.57 8.71
CA ILE A 287 2.26 5.28 8.14
C ILE A 287 1.52 6.09 9.21
N LYS A 288 1.23 7.35 8.89
CA LYS A 288 0.32 8.23 9.64
C LYS A 288 -0.83 8.67 8.73
N LYS A 289 -1.88 9.26 9.33
CA LYS A 289 -3.02 9.78 8.57
C LYS A 289 -2.57 10.72 7.47
N THR A 290 -1.70 11.65 7.84
CA THR A 290 -1.07 12.63 6.95
C THR A 290 0.40 12.78 7.32
N GLN A 291 1.24 13.02 6.34
CA GLN A 291 2.67 13.32 6.52
C GLN A 291 3.09 14.29 5.43
N THR A 292 3.92 15.24 5.75
CA THR A 292 4.44 16.22 4.79
C THR A 292 5.96 16.10 4.74
N ILE A 293 6.51 16.05 3.52
CA ILE A 293 7.94 16.11 3.25
C ILE A 293 8.22 17.38 2.47
N ILE A 294 9.22 18.15 2.90
CA ILE A 294 9.71 19.33 2.18
C ILE A 294 11.18 19.08 1.83
N ASN A 295 11.50 19.22 0.56
CA ASN A 295 12.87 19.18 0.09
C ASN A 295 13.39 20.61 -0.11
N ASN A 296 14.23 21.06 0.82
CA ASN A 296 14.75 22.41 0.82
C ASN A 296 15.82 22.65 -0.26
N ASP A 297 16.43 21.56 -0.80
CA ASP A 297 17.44 21.64 -1.86
C ASP A 297 16.82 21.83 -3.25
N ASN A 298 15.52 21.48 -3.41
CA ASN A 298 14.81 21.61 -4.69
C ASN A 298 13.51 22.43 -4.55
N PRO A 299 13.55 23.71 -4.21
CA PRO A 299 12.35 24.53 -3.97
C PRO A 299 11.49 24.76 -5.22
N LYS A 300 12.01 24.47 -6.41
CA LYS A 300 11.30 24.54 -7.71
C LYS A 300 10.85 23.17 -8.21
N GLY A 301 11.10 22.11 -7.44
CA GLY A 301 10.67 20.76 -7.76
C GLY A 301 9.16 20.59 -7.71
N LEU A 302 8.70 19.41 -8.06
CA LEU A 302 7.28 19.08 -8.08
C LEU A 302 6.62 19.22 -6.71
N LYS A 303 5.38 19.68 -6.72
CA LYS A 303 4.47 19.64 -5.56
C LYS A 303 3.47 18.54 -5.77
N ILE A 304 3.51 17.54 -4.90
CA ILE A 304 2.71 16.31 -5.04
C ILE A 304 1.77 16.14 -3.85
N LEU A 305 0.49 15.88 -4.14
CA LEU A 305 -0.40 15.23 -3.19
C LEU A 305 -0.37 13.73 -3.46
N TRP A 306 0.00 12.92 -2.45
CA TRP A 306 0.11 11.49 -2.59
C TRP A 306 -0.91 10.74 -1.73
N LEU A 307 -1.95 10.21 -2.37
CA LEU A 307 -2.88 9.29 -1.73
C LEU A 307 -2.24 7.91 -1.74
N ARG A 308 -1.90 7.38 -0.57
CA ARG A 308 -1.03 6.21 -0.47
C ARG A 308 -1.50 5.18 0.56
N ASP A 309 -0.93 4.00 0.44
CA ASP A 309 -0.86 3.00 1.52
C ASP A 309 0.59 2.80 2.01
N PRO A 310 0.84 1.89 2.97
CA PRO A 310 2.20 1.67 3.46
C PRO A 310 3.19 1.17 2.41
N ALA A 311 2.73 0.42 1.40
CA ALA A 311 3.59 -0.16 0.37
C ALA A 311 4.28 0.91 -0.50
N ALA A 312 3.68 2.10 -0.61
CA ALA A 312 4.24 3.21 -1.38
C ALA A 312 5.40 3.95 -0.66
N SER A 313 5.66 3.69 0.62
CA SER A 313 6.61 4.49 1.40
C SER A 313 8.04 4.52 0.81
N PRO A 314 8.64 3.41 0.35
CA PRO A 314 9.95 3.46 -0.30
C PRO A 314 9.91 4.27 -1.60
N LEU A 315 8.88 4.10 -2.43
CA LEU A 315 8.71 4.83 -3.69
C LEU A 315 8.63 6.35 -3.47
N ILE A 316 7.95 6.77 -2.40
CA ILE A 316 7.85 8.19 -2.02
C ILE A 316 9.23 8.74 -1.66
N VAL A 317 10.02 7.99 -0.87
CA VAL A 317 11.36 8.42 -0.46
C VAL A 317 12.29 8.55 -1.67
N ASP A 318 12.22 7.62 -2.63
CA ASP A 318 13.00 7.68 -3.87
C ASP A 318 12.59 8.89 -4.74
N THR A 319 11.36 9.37 -4.63
CA THR A 319 10.84 10.51 -5.40
C THR A 319 11.21 11.88 -4.81
N ILE A 320 11.61 11.95 -3.55
CA ILE A 320 11.94 13.23 -2.86
C ILE A 320 12.88 14.14 -3.65
N PRO A 321 13.98 13.65 -4.28
CA PRO A 321 14.91 14.52 -5.00
C PRO A 321 14.26 15.34 -6.13
N LEU A 322 13.14 14.87 -6.67
CA LEU A 322 12.43 15.49 -7.79
C LEU A 322 11.39 16.52 -7.33
N CYS A 323 11.13 16.59 -6.03
CA CYS A 323 10.03 17.34 -5.46
C CYS A 323 10.53 18.51 -4.61
N SER A 324 9.71 19.56 -4.52
CA SER A 324 9.82 20.59 -3.50
C SER A 324 8.99 20.22 -2.26
N LYS A 325 7.83 19.60 -2.48
CA LYS A 325 6.91 19.21 -1.41
C LYS A 325 6.12 17.96 -1.78
N ILE A 326 5.96 17.06 -0.82
CA ILE A 326 5.07 15.90 -0.93
C ILE A 326 4.14 15.89 0.29
N ASP A 327 2.85 16.08 0.07
CA ASP A 327 1.81 15.86 1.07
C ASP A 327 1.26 14.46 0.91
N CYS A 328 1.49 13.59 1.89
CA CYS A 328 1.01 12.22 1.89
C CYS A 328 -0.27 12.09 2.71
N VAL A 329 -1.25 11.41 2.17
CA VAL A 329 -2.49 11.05 2.87
C VAL A 329 -2.66 9.54 2.79
N TRP A 330 -2.83 8.89 3.95
CA TRP A 330 -3.20 7.48 3.93
C TRP A 330 -4.61 7.32 3.36
N GLY A 331 -4.77 6.51 2.30
CA GLY A 331 -6.00 6.38 1.53
C GLY A 331 -7.28 6.25 2.36
N LYS A 332 -7.24 5.54 3.49
CA LYS A 332 -8.36 5.44 4.45
C LYS A 332 -8.83 6.78 5.03
N TYR A 333 -8.03 7.82 4.94
CA TYR A 333 -8.33 9.16 5.44
C TYR A 333 -8.49 10.20 4.33
N ALA A 334 -8.43 9.75 3.07
CA ALA A 334 -8.70 10.57 1.90
C ALA A 334 -10.22 10.75 1.70
N THR A 335 -10.88 11.42 2.64
CA THR A 335 -12.32 11.68 2.59
C THR A 335 -12.66 12.87 1.71
N ASP A 336 -13.93 12.97 1.24
CA ASP A 336 -14.42 14.11 0.45
C ASP A 336 -14.03 15.46 1.05
N GLY A 337 -14.36 15.67 2.31
CA GLY A 337 -14.10 16.94 2.99
C GLY A 337 -12.62 17.28 3.07
N TYR A 338 -11.79 16.26 3.33
CA TYR A 338 -10.34 16.46 3.44
C TYR A 338 -9.70 16.77 2.08
N ILE A 339 -10.04 16.00 1.05
CA ILE A 339 -9.46 16.21 -0.30
C ILE A 339 -9.87 17.55 -0.87
N LYS A 340 -11.15 17.91 -0.81
CA LYS A 340 -11.64 19.23 -1.27
C LYS A 340 -10.95 20.39 -0.52
N LYS A 341 -10.75 20.23 0.79
CA LYS A 341 -10.05 21.25 1.59
C LYS A 341 -8.60 21.41 1.16
N ILE A 342 -7.83 20.32 1.08
CA ILE A 342 -6.39 20.39 0.79
C ILE A 342 -6.13 20.91 -0.63
N LEU A 343 -6.97 20.56 -1.61
CA LEU A 343 -6.87 21.07 -2.97
C LEU A 343 -7.24 22.56 -3.09
N LYS A 344 -8.13 23.06 -2.23
CA LYS A 344 -8.46 24.48 -2.16
C LYS A 344 -7.32 25.32 -1.54
N GLU A 345 -6.63 24.75 -0.57
CA GLU A 345 -5.55 25.42 0.18
C GLU A 345 -4.19 25.33 -0.51
N ASN A 346 -3.99 24.36 -1.40
CA ASN A 346 -2.71 24.08 -2.03
C ASN A 346 -2.88 23.82 -3.53
N LYS A 347 -1.86 24.24 -4.30
CA LYS A 347 -1.71 23.86 -5.71
C LYS A 347 -0.69 22.73 -5.82
N TYR A 348 -1.04 21.68 -6.54
CA TYR A 348 -0.19 20.53 -6.80
C TYR A 348 0.01 20.37 -8.31
N ASP A 349 1.23 19.98 -8.69
CA ASP A 349 1.51 19.59 -10.08
C ASP A 349 0.90 18.22 -10.38
N TYR A 350 0.94 17.32 -9.37
CA TYR A 350 0.37 15.98 -9.47
C TYR A 350 -0.40 15.58 -8.20
N VAL A 351 -1.47 14.82 -8.42
CA VAL A 351 -2.05 13.94 -7.41
C VAL A 351 -1.71 12.50 -7.81
N PHE A 352 -0.89 11.85 -7.01
CA PHE A 352 -0.56 10.45 -7.15
C PHE A 352 -1.45 9.59 -6.28
N ILE A 353 -1.98 8.51 -6.83
CA ILE A 353 -2.76 7.51 -6.10
C ILE A 353 -2.00 6.19 -6.24
N SER A 354 -1.40 5.69 -5.16
CA SER A 354 -0.66 4.44 -5.17
C SER A 354 -1.15 3.51 -4.08
N TYR A 355 -1.87 2.48 -4.48
CA TYR A 355 -2.41 1.47 -3.60
C TYR A 355 -1.97 0.09 -4.03
N GLU A 356 -1.62 -0.74 -3.07
CA GLU A 356 -1.52 -2.17 -3.28
C GLU A 356 -2.89 -2.75 -3.61
N THR A 357 -2.92 -3.78 -4.43
CA THR A 357 -4.18 -4.33 -4.94
C THR A 357 -5.14 -4.82 -3.85
N VAL A 358 -4.64 -5.25 -2.70
CA VAL A 358 -5.48 -5.62 -1.54
C VAL A 358 -6.22 -4.42 -0.93
N ASN A 359 -5.79 -3.20 -1.22
CA ASN A 359 -6.36 -1.95 -0.75
C ASN A 359 -7.29 -1.28 -1.79
N LEU A 360 -7.63 -1.98 -2.88
CA LEU A 360 -8.66 -1.53 -3.83
C LEU A 360 -10.05 -1.81 -3.27
N VAL A 361 -10.35 -1.20 -2.15
CA VAL A 361 -11.57 -1.38 -1.34
C VAL A 361 -12.23 -0.02 -1.07
N PRO A 362 -13.55 0.03 -0.76
CA PRO A 362 -14.30 1.29 -0.62
C PRO A 362 -13.68 2.30 0.36
N GLU A 363 -13.01 1.83 1.41
CA GLU A 363 -12.39 2.70 2.41
C GLU A 363 -11.23 3.52 1.87
N PHE A 364 -10.60 3.09 0.76
CA PHE A 364 -9.52 3.82 0.09
C PHE A 364 -10.02 4.75 -1.02
N PHE A 365 -11.31 4.69 -1.33
CA PHE A 365 -11.97 5.53 -2.32
C PHE A 365 -13.14 6.30 -1.69
N ASP A 366 -12.93 6.89 -0.50
CA ASP A 366 -13.95 7.67 0.20
C ASP A 366 -14.03 9.14 -0.27
N PHE A 367 -13.15 9.54 -1.19
CA PHE A 367 -13.16 10.85 -1.83
C PHE A 367 -14.17 10.88 -2.99
N TYR A 368 -14.92 11.99 -3.14
CA TYR A 368 -15.94 12.19 -4.19
C TYR A 368 -16.99 11.07 -4.31
N LYS A 369 -17.26 10.38 -3.21
CA LYS A 369 -18.20 9.25 -3.22
C LYS A 369 -19.64 9.64 -3.52
N ASN A 370 -20.03 10.88 -3.23
CA ASN A 370 -21.36 11.42 -3.49
C ASN A 370 -21.43 12.23 -4.79
N ASP A 371 -20.30 12.53 -5.40
CA ASP A 371 -20.23 13.28 -6.62
C ASP A 371 -20.31 12.31 -7.81
N HIS A 372 -21.38 12.42 -8.60
CA HIS A 372 -21.54 11.67 -9.83
C HIS A 372 -21.13 12.58 -11.00
N PRO A 373 -19.97 12.36 -11.64
CA PRO A 373 -19.67 13.09 -12.84
C PRO A 373 -20.76 12.80 -13.87
N LYS A 374 -21.47 13.82 -14.34
CA LYS A 374 -22.31 13.69 -15.53
C LYS A 374 -21.36 13.25 -16.63
N ILE A 375 -21.44 12.00 -17.05
CA ILE A 375 -20.74 11.50 -18.23
C ILE A 375 -21.40 12.26 -19.37
N GLY A 376 -20.74 13.33 -19.81
CA GLY A 376 -21.28 14.18 -20.89
C GLY A 376 -21.45 13.32 -22.14
N ASP A 377 -22.51 13.61 -22.90
CA ASP A 377 -22.91 12.94 -24.15
C ASP A 377 -21.85 12.92 -25.27
N LYS A 378 -20.65 13.47 -25.03
CA LYS A 378 -19.50 13.44 -25.97
C LYS A 378 -18.96 12.04 -26.28
N ALA A 379 -19.20 11.05 -25.42
CA ALA A 379 -18.84 9.66 -25.72
C ALA A 379 -19.81 9.03 -26.74
N LYS A 380 -21.05 9.53 -26.86
CA LYS A 380 -22.01 9.05 -27.85
C LYS A 380 -21.74 9.59 -29.26
N SER A 381 -21.12 10.77 -29.38
CA SER A 381 -20.86 11.39 -30.69
C SER A 381 -19.67 10.74 -31.43
N LYS A 382 -18.66 10.23 -30.72
CA LYS A 382 -17.55 9.48 -31.36
C LYS A 382 -17.97 8.09 -31.85
N ALA A 383 -18.82 7.39 -31.14
CA ALA A 383 -19.30 6.07 -31.53
C ALA A 383 -20.30 6.11 -32.70
N GLN A 384 -20.91 7.27 -32.99
CA GLN A 384 -21.78 7.45 -34.15
C GLN A 384 -21.06 8.00 -35.41
N SER A 385 -19.88 8.64 -35.26
CA SER A 385 -19.07 9.07 -36.41
C SER A 385 -18.18 7.96 -36.99
N GLU A 386 -18.00 6.85 -36.29
CA GLU A 386 -17.27 5.65 -36.76
C GLU A 386 -18.20 4.60 -37.41
N LYS A 387 -19.49 4.89 -37.50
CA LYS A 387 -20.52 4.03 -38.17
C LYS A 387 -21.16 4.69 -39.41
N LYS A 388 -20.49 5.68 -40.00
CA LYS A 388 -20.89 6.18 -41.33
C LYS A 388 -19.76 6.03 -42.33
#